data_11ef1cfaa4d2d50f17680983528a30ac
#
_entry.id   11ef1cfaa4d2d50f17680983528a30ac
#
_cell.length_a   1.000
_cell.length_b   1.000
_cell.length_c   1.000
_cell.angle_alpha   90.00
_cell.angle_beta   90.00
_cell.angle_gamma   90.00
#
_symmetry.space_group_name_H-M   'P 1'
#
loop_
_entity.id
_entity.type
_entity.pdbx_description
1 polymer ?
#
loop_
_entity_poly.entity_id
_entity_poly.type
_entity_poly.pdbx_seq_one_letter_code
_entity_poly.pdbx_strand_id
1 'polypeptide(L)'
;MNPVQRREIQSYLEHRLDTLKSHFPEESLAVDTCADENEYASNLAQQHISLALRERSQKQVRVLEDALRRLRAHDYGECEECGDPIGLARLKANPEATLCVHCQAELENEELKACA
;
A
#
# COMPACT_ATOMS: atom_id res chain seq x y z
N MET A 1 -5.55 -15.30 12.82
CA MET A 1 -6.90 -14.88 12.36
C MET A 1 -7.79 -16.09 12.16
N ASN A 2 -9.07 -15.94 12.48
CA ASN A 2 -10.04 -16.99 12.17
C ASN A 2 -10.43 -16.95 10.68
N PRO A 3 -11.10 -17.98 10.13
CA PRO A 3 -11.46 -18.01 8.70
C PRO A 3 -12.37 -16.87 8.26
N VAL A 4 -13.23 -16.36 9.13
CA VAL A 4 -14.13 -15.24 8.83
C VAL A 4 -13.34 -13.95 8.67
N GLN A 5 -12.40 -13.69 9.55
CA GLN A 5 -11.52 -12.52 9.49
C GLN A 5 -10.62 -12.57 8.26
N ARG A 6 -10.13 -13.74 7.88
CA ARG A 6 -9.33 -13.92 6.67
C ARG A 6 -10.11 -13.58 5.42
N ARG A 7 -11.35 -14.02 5.32
CA ARG A 7 -12.24 -13.69 4.20
C ARG A 7 -12.52 -12.19 4.14
N GLU A 8 -12.77 -11.59 5.29
CA GLU A 8 -13.03 -10.15 5.38
C GLU A 8 -11.84 -9.32 4.90
N ILE A 9 -10.64 -9.61 5.37
CA ILE A 9 -9.44 -8.89 4.96
C ILE A 9 -9.11 -9.17 3.49
N GLN A 10 -9.30 -10.38 3.02
CA GLN A 10 -9.09 -10.73 1.61
C GLN A 10 -10.01 -9.91 0.71
N SER A 11 -11.31 -9.86 1.00
CA SER A 11 -12.27 -9.06 0.25
C SER A 11 -11.91 -7.58 0.26
N TYR A 12 -11.52 -7.07 1.40
CA TYR A 12 -11.09 -5.68 1.56
C TYR A 12 -9.86 -5.34 0.70
N LEU A 13 -8.85 -6.18 0.74
CA LEU A 13 -7.62 -5.99 -0.03
C LEU A 13 -7.87 -6.12 -1.54
N GLU A 14 -8.67 -7.09 -1.95
CA GLU A 14 -9.04 -7.27 -3.36
C GLU A 14 -9.84 -6.09 -3.89
N HIS A 15 -10.80 -5.61 -3.12
CA HIS A 15 -11.59 -4.44 -3.50
C HIS A 15 -10.72 -3.19 -3.63
N ARG A 16 -9.82 -2.98 -2.70
CA ARG A 16 -8.91 -1.85 -2.71
C ARG A 16 -7.93 -1.91 -3.89
N LEU A 17 -7.42 -3.10 -4.18
CA LEU A 17 -6.55 -3.34 -5.32
C LEU A 17 -7.29 -3.05 -6.64
N ASP A 18 -8.51 -3.51 -6.78
CA ASP A 18 -9.34 -3.29 -7.95
C ASP A 18 -9.64 -1.80 -8.15
N THR A 19 -9.93 -1.08 -7.07
CA THR A 19 -10.14 0.37 -7.10
C THR A 19 -8.89 1.11 -7.60
N LEU A 20 -7.71 0.73 -7.12
CA LEU A 20 -6.45 1.34 -7.56
C LEU A 20 -6.16 1.08 -9.02
N LYS A 21 -6.40 -0.15 -9.50
CA LYS A 21 -6.21 -0.51 -10.90
C LYS A 21 -7.19 0.19 -11.82
N SER A 22 -8.40 0.46 -11.36
CA SER A 22 -9.41 1.19 -12.12
C SER A 22 -9.10 2.68 -12.25
N HIS A 23 -8.56 3.29 -11.19
CA HIS A 23 -8.23 4.71 -11.19
C HIS A 23 -6.94 5.03 -11.96
N PHE A 24 -6.00 4.09 -12.03
CA PHE A 24 -4.71 4.28 -12.68
C PHE A 24 -4.42 3.13 -13.64
N PRO A 25 -5.20 2.99 -14.73
CA PRO A 25 -4.91 1.97 -15.72
C PRO A 25 -3.56 2.27 -16.40
N GLU A 26 -2.80 1.23 -16.71
CA GLU A 26 -1.46 1.35 -17.30
C GLU A 26 -1.45 2.09 -18.64
N GLU A 27 -2.58 2.10 -19.34
CA GLU A 27 -2.74 2.71 -20.67
C GLU A 27 -3.03 4.23 -20.65
N SER A 28 -3.17 4.86 -19.48
CA SER A 28 -3.65 6.25 -19.39
C SER A 28 -2.58 7.32 -19.55
N LEU A 29 -1.39 6.99 -20.04
CA LEU A 29 -0.33 7.96 -20.33
C LEU A 29 -0.37 8.47 -21.77
N ALA A 30 -1.53 8.88 -22.24
CA ALA A 30 -1.60 9.63 -23.49
C ALA A 30 -1.10 11.05 -23.24
N VAL A 31 0.07 11.37 -23.76
CA VAL A 31 0.62 12.72 -23.71
C VAL A 31 0.07 13.50 -24.88
N ASP A 32 -0.76 14.50 -24.61
CA ASP A 32 -1.20 15.42 -25.65
C ASP A 32 -0.03 16.33 -26.04
N THR A 33 0.26 16.40 -27.33
CA THR A 33 1.26 17.32 -27.87
C THR A 33 0.68 18.73 -27.88
N CYS A 34 1.30 19.63 -27.10
CA CYS A 34 0.88 21.02 -27.03
C CYS A 34 1.62 21.89 -28.04
N ALA A 35 0.90 22.83 -28.65
CA ALA A 35 1.42 23.71 -29.67
C ALA A 35 2.06 25.00 -29.13
N ASP A 36 1.91 25.28 -27.82
CA ASP A 36 2.36 26.53 -27.18
C ASP A 36 3.37 26.21 -26.07
N GLU A 37 4.45 27.03 -25.98
CA GLU A 37 5.52 26.86 -24.97
C GLU A 37 5.00 26.96 -23.52
N ASN A 38 4.03 27.83 -23.24
CA ASN A 38 3.44 27.97 -21.92
C ASN A 38 2.59 26.74 -21.56
N GLU A 39 1.86 26.19 -22.52
CA GLU A 39 1.13 24.94 -22.33
C GLU A 39 2.09 23.76 -22.19
N TYR A 40 3.20 23.78 -22.90
CA TYR A 40 4.23 22.75 -22.78
C TYR A 40 4.83 22.68 -21.37
N ALA A 41 5.18 23.82 -20.79
CA ALA A 41 5.71 23.87 -19.42
C ALA A 41 4.67 23.42 -18.39
N SER A 42 3.40 23.84 -18.55
CA SER A 42 2.30 23.40 -17.69
C SER A 42 2.04 21.90 -17.82
N ASN A 43 2.09 21.37 -19.03
CA ASN A 43 1.91 19.94 -19.27
C ASN A 43 3.07 19.10 -18.72
N LEU A 44 4.30 19.59 -18.78
CA LEU A 44 5.44 18.93 -18.16
C LEU A 44 5.24 18.82 -16.64
N ALA A 45 4.81 19.90 -16.00
CA ALA A 45 4.51 19.89 -14.56
C ALA A 45 3.40 18.88 -14.22
N GLN A 46 2.32 18.84 -15.02
CA GLN A 46 1.25 17.86 -14.86
C GLN A 46 1.73 16.44 -15.09
N GLN A 47 2.60 16.20 -16.06
CA GLN A 47 3.21 14.89 -16.32
C GLN A 47 4.04 14.43 -15.12
N HIS A 48 4.84 15.31 -14.53
CA HIS A 48 5.62 14.99 -13.34
C HIS A 48 4.74 14.61 -12.16
N ILE A 49 3.65 15.34 -11.94
CA ILE A 49 2.67 15.02 -10.89
C ILE A 49 1.99 13.68 -11.19
N SER A 50 1.58 13.46 -12.43
CA SER A 50 0.93 12.20 -12.85
C SER A 50 1.84 11.00 -12.68
N LEU A 51 3.14 11.15 -13.03
CA LEU A 51 4.13 10.08 -12.84
C LEU A 51 4.34 9.79 -11.35
N ALA A 52 4.42 10.81 -10.51
CA ALA A 52 4.58 10.64 -9.07
C ALA A 52 3.39 9.92 -8.45
N LEU A 53 2.17 10.30 -8.84
CA LEU A 53 0.94 9.65 -8.40
C LEU A 53 0.86 8.19 -8.88
N ARG A 54 1.28 7.95 -10.11
CA ARG A 54 1.32 6.60 -10.69
C ARG A 54 2.31 5.71 -9.96
N GLU A 55 3.51 6.21 -9.67
CA GLU A 55 4.53 5.48 -8.91
C GLU A 55 4.03 5.11 -7.52
N ARG A 56 3.37 6.06 -6.86
CA ARG A 56 2.75 5.83 -5.54
C ARG A 56 1.66 4.77 -5.63
N SER A 57 0.81 4.85 -6.64
CA SER A 57 -0.26 3.87 -6.88
C SER A 57 0.30 2.49 -7.16
N GLN A 58 1.34 2.38 -8.00
CA GLN A 58 2.01 1.11 -8.30
C GLN A 58 2.63 0.50 -7.07
N LYS A 59 3.21 1.32 -6.19
CA LYS A 59 3.76 0.87 -4.92
C LYS A 59 2.66 0.31 -4.02
N GLN A 60 1.52 0.98 -3.93
CA GLN A 60 0.37 0.51 -3.16
C GLN A 60 -0.19 -0.80 -3.73
N VAL A 61 -0.26 -0.92 -5.06
CA VAL A 61 -0.67 -2.16 -5.73
C VAL A 61 0.25 -3.32 -5.34
N ARG A 62 1.56 -3.12 -5.37
CA ARG A 62 2.52 -4.16 -4.98
C ARG A 62 2.36 -4.57 -3.52
N VAL A 63 2.13 -3.61 -2.64
CA VAL A 63 1.88 -3.86 -1.22
C VAL A 63 0.65 -4.74 -1.04
N LEU A 64 -0.44 -4.42 -1.72
CA LEU A 64 -1.69 -5.18 -1.66
C LEU A 64 -1.55 -6.58 -2.25
N GLU A 65 -0.88 -6.70 -3.39
CA GLU A 65 -0.60 -8.00 -4.02
C GLU A 65 0.27 -8.88 -3.12
N ASP A 66 1.28 -8.31 -2.50
CA ASP A 66 2.15 -9.02 -1.56
C ASP A 66 1.37 -9.47 -0.32
N ALA A 67 0.52 -8.61 0.22
CA ALA A 67 -0.35 -8.95 1.35
C ALA A 67 -1.30 -10.10 1.02
N LEU A 68 -1.90 -10.08 -0.17
CA LEU A 68 -2.77 -11.16 -0.65
C LEU A 68 -2.01 -12.48 -0.83
N ARG A 69 -0.80 -12.41 -1.36
CA ARG A 69 0.07 -13.59 -1.50
C ARG A 69 0.41 -14.19 -0.14
N ARG A 70 0.77 -13.38 0.83
CA ARG A 70 1.06 -13.82 2.20
C ARG A 70 -0.17 -14.40 2.88
N LEU A 71 -1.33 -13.83 2.63
CA LEU A 71 -2.62 -14.33 3.14
C LEU A 71 -2.91 -15.74 2.59
N ARG A 72 -2.67 -15.98 1.31
CA ARG A 72 -2.85 -17.29 0.67
C ARG A 72 -1.86 -18.32 1.23
N ALA A 73 -0.64 -17.89 1.54
CA ALA A 73 0.39 -18.74 2.12
C ALA A 73 0.22 -18.97 3.63
N HIS A 74 -0.83 -18.42 4.26
CA HIS A 74 -1.11 -18.48 5.70
C HIS A 74 -0.07 -17.77 6.59
N ASP A 75 0.74 -16.89 6.02
CA ASP A 75 1.80 -16.13 6.70
C ASP A 75 1.38 -14.69 7.03
N TYR A 76 0.08 -14.42 7.07
CA TYR A 76 -0.45 -13.07 7.19
C TYR A 76 -1.29 -12.93 8.46
N GLY A 77 -1.14 -11.79 9.12
CA GLY A 77 -1.98 -11.41 10.26
C GLY A 77 -1.43 -11.77 11.62
N GLU A 78 -0.25 -12.37 11.68
CA GLU A 78 0.43 -12.69 12.93
C GLU A 78 1.69 -11.84 13.07
N CYS A 79 1.97 -11.38 14.30
CA CYS A 79 3.18 -10.64 14.60
C CYS A 79 4.42 -11.53 14.45
N GLU A 80 5.43 -11.05 13.72
CA GLU A 80 6.68 -11.78 13.51
C GLU A 80 7.52 -11.93 14.78
N GLU A 81 7.35 -11.01 15.72
CA GLU A 81 8.12 -11.00 16.97
C GLU A 81 7.50 -11.84 18.07
N CYS A 82 6.22 -11.66 18.34
CA CYS A 82 5.54 -12.31 19.47
C CYS A 82 4.54 -13.40 19.06
N GLY A 83 4.18 -13.49 17.78
CA GLY A 83 3.22 -14.47 17.28
C GLY A 83 1.75 -14.15 17.57
N ASP A 84 1.46 -13.05 18.23
CA ASP A 84 0.09 -12.63 18.53
C ASP A 84 -0.60 -12.07 17.27
N PRO A 85 -1.95 -12.17 17.20
CA PRO A 85 -2.66 -11.57 16.06
C PRO A 85 -2.47 -10.05 16.01
N ILE A 86 -2.19 -9.53 14.83
CA ILE A 86 -2.00 -8.08 14.62
C ILE A 86 -3.31 -7.32 14.80
N GLY A 87 -4.42 -7.91 14.41
CA GLY A 87 -5.74 -7.29 14.45
C GLY A 87 -6.21 -6.82 13.08
N LEU A 88 -7.49 -7.04 12.83
CA LEU A 88 -8.10 -6.77 11.53
C LEU A 88 -8.09 -5.27 11.19
N ALA A 89 -8.40 -4.41 12.14
CA ALA A 89 -8.42 -2.96 11.94
C ALA A 89 -7.05 -2.42 11.55
N ARG A 90 -5.99 -2.90 12.18
CA ARG A 90 -4.61 -2.51 11.88
C ARG A 90 -4.19 -2.99 10.49
N LEU A 91 -4.56 -4.20 10.12
CA LEU A 91 -4.26 -4.77 8.81
C LEU A 91 -5.01 -4.03 7.69
N LYS A 92 -6.23 -3.59 7.93
CA LYS A 92 -6.98 -2.77 6.98
C LYS A 92 -6.34 -1.40 6.78
N ALA A 93 -5.87 -0.78 7.86
CA ALA A 93 -5.20 0.51 7.79
C ALA A 93 -3.80 0.40 7.17
N ASN A 94 -3.07 -0.67 7.50
CA ASN A 94 -1.72 -0.90 7.00
C ASN A 94 -1.53 -2.37 6.63
N PRO A 95 -1.78 -2.74 5.37
CA PRO A 95 -1.62 -4.13 4.92
C PRO A 95 -0.19 -4.68 5.01
N GLU A 96 0.81 -3.81 5.07
CA GLU A 96 2.22 -4.19 5.25
C GLU A 96 2.58 -4.56 6.69
N ALA A 97 1.70 -4.33 7.65
CA ALA A 97 2.00 -4.53 9.05
C ALA A 97 2.44 -5.97 9.33
N THR A 98 3.64 -6.13 9.85
CA THR A 98 4.22 -7.42 10.25
C THR A 98 4.38 -7.56 11.75
N LEU A 99 4.18 -6.46 12.48
CA LEU A 99 4.29 -6.38 13.93
C LEU A 99 2.97 -5.93 14.54
N CYS A 100 2.63 -6.44 15.72
CA CYS A 100 1.50 -5.94 16.47
C CYS A 100 1.82 -4.53 17.01
N VAL A 101 0.80 -3.82 17.49
CA VAL A 101 0.96 -2.45 18.04
C VAL A 101 2.03 -2.42 19.13
N HIS A 102 2.05 -3.44 19.98
CA HIS A 102 2.98 -3.55 21.09
C HIS A 102 4.44 -3.66 20.65
N CYS A 103 4.73 -4.59 19.73
CA CYS A 103 6.07 -4.80 19.18
C CYS A 103 6.53 -3.60 18.35
N GLN A 104 5.62 -2.99 17.58
CA GLN A 104 5.92 -1.80 16.80
C GLN A 104 6.29 -0.63 17.71
N ALA A 105 5.56 -0.42 18.80
CA ALA A 105 5.85 0.62 19.78
C ALA A 105 7.21 0.42 20.46
N GLU A 106 7.56 -0.81 20.79
CA GLU A 106 8.87 -1.15 21.36
C GLU A 106 10.01 -0.85 20.39
N LEU A 107 9.84 -1.21 19.12
CA LEU A 107 10.83 -0.94 18.07
C LEU A 107 11.04 0.56 17.88
N GLU A 108 9.98 1.34 17.84
CA GLU A 108 10.04 2.80 17.72
C GLU A 108 10.73 3.43 18.92
N ASN A 109 10.49 2.94 20.12
CA ASN A 109 11.17 3.39 21.33
C ASN A 109 12.68 3.11 21.29
N GLU A 110 13.09 1.95 20.79
CA GLU A 110 14.50 1.61 20.61
C GLU A 110 15.16 2.52 19.58
N GLU A 111 14.50 2.82 18.49
CA GLU A 111 14.99 3.76 17.48
C GLU A 111 15.16 5.17 18.05
N LEU A 112 14.22 5.65 18.86
CA LEU A 112 14.31 6.94 19.54
C LEU A 112 15.47 6.99 20.52
N LYS A 113 15.72 5.91 21.25
CA LYS A 113 16.86 5.81 22.17
C LYS A 113 18.20 5.79 21.42
N ALA A 114 18.24 5.15 20.25
CA ALA A 114 19.44 5.10 19.42
C ALA A 114 19.79 6.45 18.81
N CYS A 115 18.79 7.31 18.58
CA CYS A 115 18.96 8.65 18.03
C CYS A 115 19.26 9.73 19.08
N ALA A 116 19.19 9.39 20.35
CA ALA A 116 19.39 10.34 21.46
C ALA A 116 20.91 10.57 21.81
#